data_1f4b48051c64c4bd302bdca6b61cd9be
#
_entry.id   1f4b48051c64c4bd302bdca6b61cd9be
#
_cell.length_a   1.000
_cell.length_b   1.000
_cell.length_c   1.000
_cell.angle_alpha   90.00
_cell.angle_beta   90.00
_cell.angle_gamma   90.00
#
_symmetry.space_group_name_H-M   'P 1'
#
loop_
_entity.id
_entity.type
_entity.pdbx_description
1 polymer ?
#
loop_
_entity_poly.entity_id
_entity_poly.type
_entity_poly.pdbx_seq_one_letter_code
_entity_poly.pdbx_strand_id
1 'polypeptide(L)'
;MSIRIVHRPARTTPALQSLPEVPLESPPTLADGSDGAGSAALRILPLLGAGAAMTVMMLFRRSNFAVIGALMMIVTVIASGVMMFSQRGRAGKERRESRDVYIEYLEKERDKLRADETKRLADAHRIHPAPGELLSIARSPDRLWERRRGDDDFLKLRIGIGTVHSRDIKVKSPQGSITRSDPFMDNEVELIKSRFSNTPNMPLLVNLDSIGAISVVGKRDFVQQVARLLTMQAATFHSPEDLQLALVVDDEHREDWDWFSWLPQLAAQNVQGPFGPGRVIVPSIARLRNVLGPELDSRSSSAAEARRAMLTGKEIQHGRILVLVDQYGQAATTFTPTDPQIKLSQVSTTVVYLLDDRRAEPGFITTRISAGREPGSFVVETYPKPDAAPKVVTGFLDDLNRDSTNALAHFLSPLRLSPDSHEHDAARNVMTFAELLGVPDYNNIDFSRAWAPRGETGFLRVAIGTDDMGEPVTLDLKEAAQYGMGPHGLCVGATGSGKSEMLRTLVLGLLVSHDPEDLAMVLVDYKGGATFAPFYGAPQVSGII
;
A
#
# COMPACT_ATOMS: atom_id res chain seq x y z
N MET A 1 6.42 -40.59 7.51
CA MET A 1 7.27 -39.42 7.50
C MET A 1 7.25 -38.77 8.88
N SER A 2 8.40 -38.40 9.45
CA SER A 2 8.46 -37.69 10.73
C SER A 2 7.91 -36.26 10.55
N ILE A 3 6.98 -35.86 11.41
CA ILE A 3 6.47 -34.49 11.46
C ILE A 3 7.60 -33.57 11.94
N ARG A 4 7.74 -32.42 11.30
CA ARG A 4 8.69 -31.37 11.68
C ARG A 4 7.89 -30.13 12.11
N ILE A 5 8.07 -29.72 13.36
CA ILE A 5 7.43 -28.53 13.91
C ILE A 5 8.22 -27.28 13.49
N VAL A 6 7.54 -26.28 12.99
CA VAL A 6 8.08 -24.99 12.55
C VAL A 6 7.59 -23.92 13.51
N HIS A 7 8.52 -23.19 14.11
CA HIS A 7 8.22 -21.97 14.86
C HIS A 7 8.27 -20.79 13.89
N ARG A 8 7.19 -20.06 13.79
CA ARG A 8 7.07 -18.88 12.92
C ARG A 8 7.54 -17.63 13.68
N PRO A 9 8.70 -17.07 13.34
CA PRO A 9 9.21 -15.88 14.03
C PRO A 9 8.41 -14.64 13.68
N ALA A 10 8.80 -13.52 14.29
CA ALA A 10 8.34 -12.21 13.95
C ALA A 10 8.59 -11.92 12.46
N ARG A 11 7.59 -11.33 11.74
CA ARG A 11 7.74 -10.97 10.34
C ARG A 11 8.70 -9.78 10.22
N THR A 12 9.77 -9.95 9.44
CA THR A 12 10.76 -8.92 9.19
C THR A 12 10.56 -8.21 7.84
N THR A 13 9.74 -8.81 6.96
CA THR A 13 9.47 -8.27 5.62
C THR A 13 8.34 -7.25 5.69
N PRO A 14 8.61 -5.95 5.47
CA PRO A 14 7.56 -4.94 5.47
C PRO A 14 6.64 -5.11 4.25
N ALA A 15 5.40 -4.65 4.36
CA ALA A 15 4.49 -4.56 3.21
C ALA A 15 5.01 -3.53 2.19
N LEU A 16 4.70 -3.74 0.91
CA LEU A 16 5.06 -2.81 -0.15
C LEU A 16 4.21 -1.53 -0.04
N GLN A 17 4.83 -0.43 0.35
CA GLN A 17 4.15 0.85 0.49
C GLN A 17 3.84 1.47 -0.89
N SER A 18 2.72 2.20 -0.97
CA SER A 18 2.42 3.05 -2.13
C SER A 18 3.40 4.22 -2.19
N LEU A 19 3.88 4.55 -3.40
CA LEU A 19 4.71 5.74 -3.56
C LEU A 19 3.85 7.00 -3.45
N PRO A 20 4.36 8.05 -2.77
CA PRO A 20 3.68 9.33 -2.73
C PRO A 20 3.64 9.99 -4.10
N GLU A 21 2.68 10.87 -4.29
CA GLU A 21 2.61 11.78 -5.42
C GLU A 21 3.85 12.69 -5.45
N VAL A 22 4.42 12.89 -6.65
CA VAL A 22 5.60 13.75 -6.83
C VAL A 22 5.20 15.06 -7.49
N PRO A 23 5.27 16.20 -6.76
CA PRO A 23 5.07 17.51 -7.36
C PRO A 23 6.34 17.98 -8.06
N LEU A 24 6.27 18.20 -9.37
CA LEU A 24 7.32 18.89 -10.12
C LEU A 24 7.02 20.40 -10.15
N GLU A 25 8.06 21.22 -10.10
CA GLU A 25 7.92 22.66 -10.30
C GLU A 25 7.46 22.96 -11.74
N SER A 26 6.72 24.06 -11.91
CA SER A 26 6.25 24.46 -13.23
C SER A 26 7.41 24.87 -14.13
N PRO A 27 7.34 24.57 -15.43
CA PRO A 27 8.32 25.07 -16.40
C PRO A 27 8.43 26.60 -16.38
N PRO A 28 9.63 27.13 -16.70
CA PRO A 28 9.80 28.57 -16.78
C PRO A 28 8.84 29.15 -17.83
N THR A 29 8.19 30.25 -17.47
CA THR A 29 7.30 30.96 -18.37
C THR A 29 8.11 31.69 -19.43
N LEU A 30 7.65 31.65 -20.67
CA LEU A 30 8.16 32.55 -21.69
C LEU A 30 7.78 33.94 -21.22
N ALA A 31 8.76 34.76 -20.84
CA ALA A 31 8.51 36.19 -20.71
C ALA A 31 7.86 36.64 -22.05
N ASP A 32 6.56 36.88 -22.03
CA ASP A 32 5.94 37.64 -23.12
C ASP A 32 6.80 38.89 -23.23
N GLY A 33 7.41 39.08 -24.40
CA GLY A 33 8.09 40.33 -24.64
C GLY A 33 7.06 41.38 -24.29
N SER A 34 7.18 41.93 -23.09
CA SER A 34 6.14 42.70 -22.44
C SER A 34 5.66 43.79 -23.36
N ASP A 35 4.50 43.60 -23.98
CA ASP A 35 3.69 44.67 -24.50
C ASP A 35 3.07 45.47 -23.33
N GLY A 36 3.82 45.59 -22.24
CA GLY A 36 3.49 46.52 -21.18
C GLY A 36 3.59 47.94 -21.71
N ALA A 37 2.76 48.82 -21.17
CA ALA A 37 2.71 50.23 -21.55
C ALA A 37 4.10 50.92 -21.67
N GLY A 38 5.12 50.38 -20.94
CA GLY A 38 6.51 50.80 -21.04
C GLY A 38 7.22 50.39 -22.35
N SER A 39 6.88 49.22 -22.94
CA SER A 39 7.49 48.78 -24.21
C SER A 39 6.85 49.46 -25.40
N ALA A 40 5.57 49.76 -25.32
CA ALA A 40 4.86 50.60 -26.32
C ALA A 40 5.41 52.05 -26.29
N ALA A 41 5.64 52.60 -25.11
CA ALA A 41 6.27 53.92 -24.96
C ALA A 41 7.70 53.95 -25.53
N LEU A 42 8.52 52.90 -25.31
CA LEU A 42 9.85 52.75 -25.86
C LEU A 42 9.87 52.53 -27.38
N ARG A 43 8.85 51.91 -27.95
CA ARG A 43 8.65 51.78 -29.41
C ARG A 43 8.24 53.11 -30.07
N ILE A 44 7.55 53.96 -29.34
CA ILE A 44 7.05 55.27 -29.81
C ILE A 44 8.13 56.38 -29.64
N LEU A 45 9.06 56.21 -28.69
CA LEU A 45 10.11 57.20 -28.39
C LEU A 45 10.98 57.55 -29.62
N PRO A 46 11.44 56.59 -30.45
CA PRO A 46 12.16 56.89 -31.68
C PRO A 46 11.32 57.62 -32.72
N LEU A 47 10.03 57.28 -32.80
CA LEU A 47 9.10 57.95 -33.68
C LEU A 47 8.85 59.42 -33.26
N LEU A 48 8.70 59.65 -31.95
CA LEU A 48 8.57 60.99 -31.39
C LEU A 48 9.87 61.79 -31.55
N GLY A 49 11.02 61.19 -31.36
CA GLY A 49 12.32 61.80 -31.61
C GLY A 49 12.54 62.16 -33.10
N ALA A 50 12.16 61.28 -34.00
CA ALA A 50 12.18 61.52 -35.45
C ALA A 50 11.19 62.61 -35.88
N GLY A 51 9.98 62.58 -35.28
CA GLY A 51 8.97 63.65 -35.53
C GLY A 51 9.41 65.01 -35.04
N ALA A 52 10.00 65.10 -33.86
CA ALA A 52 10.57 66.33 -33.30
C ALA A 52 11.73 66.86 -34.15
N ALA A 53 12.63 65.98 -34.58
CA ALA A 53 13.75 66.33 -35.46
C ALA A 53 13.25 66.82 -36.83
N MET A 54 12.23 66.19 -37.38
CA MET A 54 11.60 66.59 -38.63
C MET A 54 10.88 67.98 -38.53
N THR A 55 10.27 68.24 -37.40
CA THR A 55 9.61 69.55 -37.12
C THR A 55 10.66 70.66 -37.01
N VAL A 56 11.77 70.38 -36.29
CA VAL A 56 12.88 71.32 -36.20
C VAL A 56 13.52 71.56 -37.59
N MET A 57 13.69 70.52 -38.38
CA MET A 57 14.23 70.62 -39.75
C MET A 57 13.34 71.40 -40.65
N MET A 58 12.01 71.32 -40.48
CA MET A 58 11.01 72.04 -41.26
C MET A 58 10.92 73.56 -40.90
N LEU A 59 11.05 73.87 -39.61
CA LEU A 59 11.05 75.25 -39.08
C LEU A 59 12.33 76.06 -39.45
N PHE A 60 13.46 75.37 -39.54
CA PHE A 60 14.78 75.99 -39.73
C PHE A 60 15.43 75.64 -41.09
N ARG A 61 14.60 75.48 -42.17
CA ARG A 61 14.98 74.98 -43.50
C ARG A 61 16.10 75.76 -44.20
N ARG A 62 16.45 76.95 -43.71
CA ARG A 62 17.47 77.85 -44.31
C ARG A 62 18.63 78.20 -43.34
N SER A 63 18.79 77.53 -42.25
CA SER A 63 19.82 77.78 -41.21
C SER A 63 20.67 76.54 -40.91
N ASN A 64 21.84 76.74 -40.34
CA ASN A 64 22.74 75.66 -39.89
C ASN A 64 22.09 74.72 -38.86
N PHE A 65 20.98 75.07 -38.25
CA PHE A 65 20.21 74.23 -37.31
C PHE A 65 19.53 73.05 -38.00
N ALA A 66 19.30 73.05 -39.29
CA ALA A 66 18.77 71.90 -40.04
C ALA A 66 19.77 70.69 -40.01
N VAL A 67 21.09 70.98 -40.06
CA VAL A 67 22.13 69.97 -39.98
C VAL A 67 22.17 69.34 -38.60
N ILE A 68 21.99 70.12 -37.56
CA ILE A 68 21.94 69.62 -36.16
C ILE A 68 20.73 68.71 -35.96
N GLY A 69 19.55 69.08 -36.53
CA GLY A 69 18.33 68.21 -36.46
C GLY A 69 18.52 66.88 -37.18
N ALA A 70 19.15 66.90 -38.36
CA ALA A 70 19.47 65.66 -39.10
C ALA A 70 20.49 64.75 -38.33
N LEU A 71 21.48 65.35 -37.70
CA LEU A 71 22.46 64.64 -36.90
C LEU A 71 21.81 63.99 -35.64
N MET A 72 20.93 64.74 -34.93
CA MET A 72 20.16 64.24 -33.82
C MET A 72 19.25 63.08 -34.22
N MET A 73 18.63 63.14 -35.38
CA MET A 73 17.80 62.05 -35.91
C MET A 73 18.61 60.78 -36.13
N ILE A 74 19.78 60.90 -36.77
CA ILE A 74 20.68 59.77 -37.02
C ILE A 74 21.13 59.13 -35.67
N VAL A 75 21.55 59.94 -34.72
CA VAL A 75 21.96 59.46 -33.38
C VAL A 75 20.82 58.75 -32.69
N THR A 76 19.60 59.29 -32.75
CA THR A 76 18.42 58.65 -32.10
C THR A 76 18.08 57.29 -32.74
N VAL A 77 18.17 57.18 -34.07
CA VAL A 77 17.92 55.93 -34.80
C VAL A 77 18.99 54.90 -34.47
N ILE A 78 20.24 55.30 -34.45
CA ILE A 78 21.35 54.38 -34.06
C ILE A 78 21.20 53.93 -32.61
N ALA A 79 20.98 54.85 -31.67
CA ALA A 79 20.79 54.52 -30.25
C ALA A 79 19.59 53.60 -30.03
N SER A 80 18.49 53.83 -30.75
CA SER A 80 17.32 52.94 -30.69
C SER A 80 17.60 51.55 -31.27
N GLY A 81 18.33 51.48 -32.35
CA GLY A 81 18.79 50.20 -32.93
C GLY A 81 19.67 49.41 -31.99
N VAL A 82 20.68 50.04 -31.39
CA VAL A 82 21.60 49.44 -30.42
C VAL A 82 20.82 48.98 -29.18
N MET A 83 19.89 49.78 -28.67
CA MET A 83 19.07 49.41 -27.50
C MET A 83 18.17 48.24 -27.81
N MET A 84 17.54 48.19 -28.98
CA MET A 84 16.68 47.08 -29.41
C MET A 84 17.47 45.77 -29.61
N PHE A 85 18.69 45.84 -30.16
CA PHE A 85 19.57 44.69 -30.30
C PHE A 85 20.09 44.19 -28.94
N SER A 86 20.44 45.10 -28.03
CA SER A 86 20.85 44.77 -26.66
C SER A 86 19.76 44.10 -25.86
N GLN A 87 18.54 44.58 -25.94
CA GLN A 87 17.36 43.98 -25.26
C GLN A 87 17.06 42.56 -25.78
N ARG A 88 17.06 42.36 -27.11
CA ARG A 88 16.91 41.02 -27.70
C ARG A 88 17.99 40.04 -27.26
N GLY A 89 19.26 40.50 -27.18
CA GLY A 89 20.36 39.70 -26.70
C GLY A 89 20.22 39.28 -25.23
N ARG A 90 19.79 40.19 -24.36
CA ARG A 90 19.55 39.94 -22.94
C ARG A 90 18.41 38.96 -22.72
N ALA A 91 17.24 39.17 -23.34
CA ALA A 91 16.09 38.28 -23.26
C ALA A 91 16.40 36.85 -23.75
N GLY A 92 17.24 36.73 -24.80
CA GLY A 92 17.71 35.42 -25.27
C GLY A 92 18.67 34.72 -24.31
N LYS A 93 19.52 35.49 -23.61
CA LYS A 93 20.43 34.97 -22.59
C LYS A 93 19.70 34.52 -21.34
N GLU A 94 18.81 35.34 -20.80
CA GLU A 94 17.96 35.03 -19.65
C GLU A 94 17.11 33.77 -19.87
N ARG A 95 16.57 33.62 -21.07
CA ARG A 95 15.80 32.42 -21.45
C ARG A 95 16.69 31.16 -21.46
N ARG A 96 17.93 31.24 -21.97
CA ARG A 96 18.85 30.11 -21.94
C ARG A 96 19.23 29.75 -20.51
N GLU A 97 19.59 30.73 -19.69
CA GLU A 97 19.94 30.53 -18.29
C GLU A 97 18.76 29.90 -17.50
N SER A 98 17.54 30.38 -17.71
CA SER A 98 16.34 29.80 -17.08
C SER A 98 16.08 28.36 -17.53
N ARG A 99 16.30 28.05 -18.81
CA ARG A 99 16.22 26.67 -19.32
C ARG A 99 17.29 25.77 -18.71
N ASP A 100 18.54 26.23 -18.67
CA ASP A 100 19.68 25.46 -18.15
C ASP A 100 19.43 25.12 -16.67
N VAL A 101 19.00 26.07 -15.86
CA VAL A 101 18.66 25.85 -14.44
C VAL A 101 17.49 24.86 -14.30
N TYR A 102 16.46 24.97 -15.14
CA TYR A 102 15.32 24.06 -15.08
C TYR A 102 15.67 22.64 -15.56
N ILE A 103 16.53 22.50 -16.57
CA ILE A 103 17.04 21.21 -17.02
C ILE A 103 17.84 20.54 -15.89
N GLU A 104 18.74 21.28 -15.24
CA GLU A 104 19.49 20.77 -14.09
C GLU A 104 18.56 20.28 -12.95
N TYR A 105 17.51 21.04 -12.67
CA TYR A 105 16.46 20.62 -11.73
C TYR A 105 15.78 19.31 -12.17
N LEU A 106 15.36 19.22 -13.45
CA LEU A 106 14.73 18.02 -13.99
C LEU A 106 15.65 16.80 -13.99
N GLU A 107 16.93 16.99 -14.27
CA GLU A 107 17.93 15.91 -14.19
C GLU A 107 18.08 15.38 -12.77
N LYS A 108 18.15 16.26 -11.79
CA LYS A 108 18.20 15.88 -10.37
C LYS A 108 16.94 15.14 -9.91
N GLU A 109 15.75 15.60 -10.32
CA GLU A 109 14.50 14.90 -10.04
C GLU A 109 14.42 13.55 -10.76
N ARG A 110 14.92 13.47 -12.01
CA ARG A 110 15.01 12.22 -12.78
C ARG A 110 15.91 11.17 -12.08
N ASP A 111 17.02 11.60 -11.50
CA ASP A 111 17.92 10.70 -10.78
C ASP A 111 17.30 10.20 -9.48
N LYS A 112 16.56 11.03 -8.74
CA LYS A 112 15.78 10.61 -7.57
C LYS A 112 14.70 9.60 -7.97
N LEU A 113 13.93 9.89 -9.02
CA LEU A 113 12.88 9.01 -9.53
C LEU A 113 13.44 7.65 -9.96
N ARG A 114 14.62 7.60 -10.58
CA ARG A 114 15.32 6.35 -10.93
C ARG A 114 15.76 5.56 -9.71
N ALA A 115 16.32 6.25 -8.71
CA ALA A 115 16.73 5.59 -7.46
C ALA A 115 15.52 4.98 -6.73
N ASP A 116 14.41 5.72 -6.64
CA ASP A 116 13.15 5.24 -6.07
C ASP A 116 12.58 4.06 -6.84
N GLU A 117 12.56 4.13 -8.19
CA GLU A 117 12.09 3.04 -9.05
C GLU A 117 12.92 1.76 -8.82
N THR A 118 14.26 1.90 -8.78
CA THR A 118 15.17 0.77 -8.56
C THR A 118 14.95 0.13 -7.18
N LYS A 119 14.84 0.95 -6.14
CA LYS A 119 14.57 0.49 -4.78
C LYS A 119 13.22 -0.22 -4.70
N ARG A 120 12.16 0.41 -5.25
CA ARG A 120 10.82 -0.17 -5.26
C ARG A 120 10.77 -1.51 -5.98
N LEU A 121 11.43 -1.61 -7.14
CA LEU A 121 11.49 -2.85 -7.91
C LEU A 121 12.18 -3.96 -7.10
N ALA A 122 13.31 -3.66 -6.47
CA ALA A 122 14.01 -4.60 -5.60
C ALA A 122 13.16 -5.04 -4.41
N ASP A 123 12.50 -4.10 -3.73
CA ASP A 123 11.59 -4.40 -2.61
C ASP A 123 10.39 -5.23 -3.07
N ALA A 124 9.79 -4.91 -4.21
CA ALA A 124 8.66 -5.67 -4.76
C ALA A 124 9.04 -7.12 -5.09
N HIS A 125 10.20 -7.35 -5.69
CA HIS A 125 10.70 -8.70 -5.97
C HIS A 125 11.10 -9.45 -4.69
N ARG A 126 11.61 -8.77 -3.68
CA ARG A 126 11.90 -9.38 -2.38
C ARG A 126 10.64 -9.83 -1.65
N ILE A 127 9.58 -8.99 -1.68
CA ILE A 127 8.29 -9.28 -1.02
C ILE A 127 7.50 -10.33 -1.80
N HIS A 128 7.50 -10.23 -3.12
CA HIS A 128 6.83 -11.14 -4.05
C HIS A 128 7.85 -11.79 -4.99
N PRO A 129 8.64 -12.77 -4.49
CA PRO A 129 9.73 -13.38 -5.24
C PRO A 129 9.25 -14.18 -6.43
N ALA A 130 10.16 -14.48 -7.34
CA ALA A 130 9.89 -15.35 -8.46
C ALA A 130 9.61 -16.80 -7.97
N PRO A 131 8.76 -17.57 -8.69
CA PRO A 131 8.41 -18.93 -8.28
C PRO A 131 9.60 -19.87 -8.11
N GLY A 132 10.68 -19.67 -8.87
CA GLY A 132 11.92 -20.41 -8.72
C GLY A 132 12.61 -20.25 -7.35
N GLU A 133 12.29 -19.21 -6.61
CA GLU A 133 12.83 -18.93 -5.28
C GLU A 133 12.02 -19.57 -4.14
N LEU A 134 10.82 -20.12 -4.42
CA LEU A 134 9.90 -20.62 -3.40
C LEU A 134 10.52 -21.73 -2.53
N LEU A 135 11.35 -22.58 -3.11
CA LEU A 135 12.02 -23.65 -2.35
C LEU A 135 13.08 -23.09 -1.37
N SER A 136 13.77 -22.03 -1.75
CA SER A 136 14.72 -21.35 -0.86
C SER A 136 14.00 -20.61 0.27
N ILE A 137 12.86 -20.01 -0.04
CA ILE A 137 11.97 -19.37 0.93
C ILE A 137 11.40 -20.41 1.93
N ALA A 138 10.93 -21.54 1.43
CA ALA A 138 10.43 -22.61 2.27
C ALA A 138 11.50 -23.17 3.24
N ARG A 139 12.78 -23.04 2.90
CA ARG A 139 13.91 -23.41 3.75
C ARG A 139 14.31 -22.32 4.75
N SER A 140 13.89 -21.07 4.53
CA SER A 140 14.18 -19.95 5.41
C SER A 140 13.17 -19.90 6.56
N PRO A 141 13.59 -20.02 7.81
CA PRO A 141 12.68 -19.97 8.96
C PRO A 141 11.92 -18.64 9.06
N ASP A 142 12.52 -17.54 8.58
CA ASP A 142 11.96 -16.20 8.68
C ASP A 142 10.91 -15.91 7.59
N ARG A 143 10.96 -16.67 6.49
CA ARG A 143 10.13 -16.44 5.32
C ARG A 143 9.02 -17.48 5.15
N LEU A 144 9.22 -18.70 5.64
CA LEU A 144 8.23 -19.76 5.59
C LEU A 144 7.00 -19.36 6.42
N TRP A 145 5.83 -19.32 5.75
CA TRP A 145 4.55 -18.96 6.36
C TRP A 145 4.56 -17.56 6.99
N GLU A 146 5.34 -16.63 6.42
CA GLU A 146 5.50 -15.27 6.95
C GLU A 146 4.22 -14.42 6.90
N ARG A 147 3.29 -14.68 5.95
CA ARG A 147 2.08 -13.88 5.77
C ARG A 147 0.95 -14.37 6.65
N ARG A 148 0.39 -13.46 7.42
CA ARG A 148 -0.65 -13.71 8.40
C ARG A 148 -1.97 -13.10 7.96
N ARG A 149 -3.06 -13.52 8.60
CA ARG A 149 -4.42 -13.05 8.28
C ARG A 149 -4.61 -11.53 8.35
N GLY A 150 -3.89 -10.84 9.22
CA GLY A 150 -3.95 -9.39 9.37
C GLY A 150 -3.02 -8.62 8.44
N ASP A 151 -2.17 -9.30 7.67
CA ASP A 151 -1.20 -8.64 6.80
C ASP A 151 -1.86 -8.15 5.50
N ASP A 152 -1.52 -6.96 5.05
CA ASP A 152 -2.04 -6.36 3.81
C ASP A 152 -1.77 -7.21 2.56
N ASP A 153 -0.72 -8.03 2.58
CA ASP A 153 -0.35 -8.91 1.48
C ASP A 153 -0.80 -10.37 1.66
N PHE A 154 -1.68 -10.62 2.65
CA PHE A 154 -2.29 -11.93 2.81
C PHE A 154 -3.03 -12.34 1.53
N LEU A 155 -2.72 -13.53 1.01
CA LEU A 155 -3.24 -14.06 -0.26
C LEU A 155 -3.14 -13.13 -1.48
N LYS A 156 -2.23 -12.15 -1.46
CA LYS A 156 -1.80 -11.42 -2.66
C LYS A 156 -0.70 -12.24 -3.34
N LEU A 157 -1.05 -12.96 -4.37
CA LEU A 157 -0.18 -13.94 -5.02
C LEU A 157 0.28 -13.43 -6.39
N ARG A 158 1.56 -13.59 -6.65
CA ARG A 158 2.19 -13.22 -7.91
C ARG A 158 1.84 -14.25 -9.00
N ILE A 159 1.41 -13.76 -10.15
CA ILE A 159 1.15 -14.61 -11.32
C ILE A 159 2.16 -14.38 -12.44
N GLY A 160 2.88 -13.26 -12.40
CA GLY A 160 3.86 -12.92 -13.42
C GLY A 160 4.43 -11.53 -13.23
N ILE A 161 4.99 -10.98 -14.29
CA ILE A 161 5.57 -9.64 -14.32
C ILE A 161 4.90 -8.78 -15.40
N GLY A 162 4.88 -7.48 -15.17
CA GLY A 162 4.34 -6.52 -16.12
C GLY A 162 4.58 -5.07 -15.73
N THR A 163 3.91 -4.17 -16.42
CA THR A 163 4.00 -2.73 -16.14
C THR A 163 2.87 -2.33 -15.20
N VAL A 164 3.21 -1.70 -14.08
CA VAL A 164 2.27 -1.23 -13.07
C VAL A 164 2.34 0.28 -12.95
N HIS A 165 1.17 0.92 -12.86
CA HIS A 165 1.10 2.33 -12.49
C HIS A 165 1.63 2.49 -11.06
N SER A 166 2.66 3.31 -10.89
CA SER A 166 3.43 3.38 -9.65
C SER A 166 3.17 4.64 -8.86
N ARG A 167 3.01 5.77 -9.54
CA ARG A 167 2.80 7.07 -8.91
C ARG A 167 2.21 8.08 -9.88
N ASP A 168 1.54 9.07 -9.32
CA ASP A 168 1.13 10.27 -10.06
C ASP A 168 2.21 11.34 -9.95
N ILE A 169 2.58 11.91 -11.10
CA ILE A 169 3.51 13.04 -11.18
C ILE A 169 2.70 14.25 -11.60
N LYS A 170 2.57 15.23 -10.70
CA LYS A 170 1.81 16.46 -10.95
C LYS A 170 2.75 17.65 -11.06
N VAL A 171 2.46 18.54 -12.01
CA VAL A 171 3.16 19.81 -12.12
C VAL A 171 2.41 20.84 -11.30
N LYS A 172 3.11 21.56 -10.46
CA LYS A 172 2.54 22.71 -9.74
C LYS A 172 2.05 23.74 -10.75
N SER A 173 0.79 24.09 -10.68
CA SER A 173 0.27 25.19 -11.52
C SER A 173 0.90 26.51 -11.09
N PRO A 174 1.38 27.34 -12.02
CA PRO A 174 1.86 28.67 -11.67
C PRO A 174 0.69 29.47 -11.08
N GLN A 175 0.90 30.03 -9.89
CA GLN A 175 -0.11 30.87 -9.25
C GLN A 175 -0.33 32.15 -10.06
N GLY A 176 -1.50 32.29 -10.68
CA GLY A 176 -2.08 33.60 -10.95
C GLY A 176 -1.82 34.26 -12.29
N SER A 177 -1.13 33.66 -13.28
CA SER A 177 -1.03 34.28 -14.61
C SER A 177 -1.28 33.28 -15.73
N ILE A 178 -2.04 33.72 -16.74
CA ILE A 178 -2.21 33.06 -18.06
C ILE A 178 -0.90 33.26 -18.86
N THR A 179 0.23 32.90 -18.28
CA THR A 179 1.54 33.05 -18.94
C THR A 179 1.84 31.77 -19.67
N ARG A 180 2.25 31.86 -20.92
CA ARG A 180 2.57 30.71 -21.76
C ARG A 180 3.87 30.08 -21.28
N SER A 181 3.82 28.81 -20.88
CA SER A 181 5.00 28.03 -20.54
C SER A 181 5.90 27.80 -21.77
N ASP A 182 7.16 27.46 -21.55
CA ASP A 182 8.07 27.11 -22.64
C ASP A 182 7.72 25.70 -23.18
N PRO A 183 7.25 25.56 -24.45
CA PRO A 183 6.80 24.27 -24.98
C PRO A 183 7.90 23.17 -24.99
N PHE A 184 9.16 23.58 -25.06
CA PHE A 184 10.25 22.62 -24.99
C PHE A 184 10.37 22.02 -23.58
N MET A 185 10.26 22.85 -22.56
CA MET A 185 10.28 22.40 -21.17
C MET A 185 9.01 21.62 -20.78
N ASP A 186 7.85 22.00 -21.31
CA ASP A 186 6.63 21.22 -21.15
C ASP A 186 6.78 19.80 -21.69
N ASN A 187 7.42 19.65 -22.85
CA ASN A 187 7.71 18.33 -23.43
C ASN A 187 8.67 17.49 -22.57
N GLU A 188 9.72 18.10 -22.02
CA GLU A 188 10.64 17.40 -21.10
C GLU A 188 9.93 16.89 -19.83
N VAL A 189 9.04 17.70 -19.27
CA VAL A 189 8.21 17.31 -18.13
C VAL A 189 7.27 16.17 -18.50
N GLU A 190 6.62 16.22 -19.67
CA GLU A 190 5.73 15.15 -20.11
C GLU A 190 6.47 13.84 -20.39
N LEU A 191 7.70 13.91 -20.88
CA LEU A 191 8.60 12.75 -20.99
C LEU A 191 8.91 12.13 -19.64
N ILE A 192 9.19 12.93 -18.61
CA ILE A 192 9.41 12.45 -17.25
C ILE A 192 8.13 11.78 -16.71
N LYS A 193 6.96 12.41 -16.86
CA LYS A 193 5.69 11.84 -16.43
C LYS A 193 5.43 10.50 -17.11
N SER A 194 5.49 10.44 -18.43
CA SER A 194 5.22 9.23 -19.20
C SER A 194 6.17 8.09 -18.81
N ARG A 195 7.46 8.40 -18.55
CA ARG A 195 8.47 7.40 -18.20
C ARG A 195 8.34 6.88 -16.76
N PHE A 196 8.03 7.73 -15.78
CA PHE A 196 8.09 7.39 -14.36
C PHE A 196 6.71 7.21 -13.68
N SER A 197 5.61 7.47 -14.38
CA SER A 197 4.28 7.10 -13.88
C SER A 197 4.07 5.59 -13.83
N ASN A 198 4.76 4.84 -14.68
CA ASN A 198 4.66 3.40 -14.78
C ASN A 198 6.02 2.74 -14.56
N THR A 199 6.05 1.69 -13.75
CA THR A 199 7.26 0.87 -13.54
C THR A 199 7.12 -0.46 -14.27
N PRO A 200 8.02 -0.78 -15.21
CA PRO A 200 8.04 -2.07 -15.88
C PRO A 200 8.60 -3.17 -14.97
N ASN A 201 8.40 -4.43 -15.36
CA ASN A 201 8.92 -5.61 -14.66
C ASN A 201 8.49 -5.76 -13.20
N MET A 202 7.41 -5.12 -12.81
CA MET A 202 6.83 -5.29 -11.48
C MET A 202 6.10 -6.62 -11.34
N PRO A 203 6.15 -7.28 -10.17
CA PRO A 203 5.31 -8.43 -9.87
C PRO A 203 3.83 -8.06 -10.03
N LEU A 204 3.10 -8.83 -10.84
CA LEU A 204 1.66 -8.70 -10.99
C LEU A 204 0.95 -9.65 -10.03
N LEU A 205 0.11 -9.08 -9.18
CA LEU A 205 -0.51 -9.77 -8.07
C LEU A 205 -2.02 -9.95 -8.31
N VAL A 206 -2.52 -11.10 -7.90
CA VAL A 206 -3.96 -11.35 -7.72
C VAL A 206 -4.25 -11.44 -6.24
N ASN A 207 -5.19 -10.63 -5.77
CA ASN A 207 -5.62 -10.67 -4.37
C ASN A 207 -6.76 -11.67 -4.23
N LEU A 208 -6.51 -12.82 -3.60
CA LEU A 208 -7.50 -13.86 -3.34
C LEU A 208 -8.27 -13.67 -2.03
N ASP A 209 -7.83 -12.79 -1.14
CA ASP A 209 -8.47 -12.61 0.16
C ASP A 209 -9.85 -11.93 0.05
N SER A 210 -9.98 -10.93 -0.81
CA SER A 210 -11.23 -10.16 -0.98
C SER A 210 -12.19 -10.72 -2.04
N ILE A 211 -11.80 -11.78 -2.74
CA ILE A 211 -12.49 -12.33 -3.91
C ILE A 211 -13.22 -13.62 -3.52
N GLY A 212 -14.50 -13.74 -3.92
CA GLY A 212 -15.28 -14.96 -3.70
C GLY A 212 -15.12 -16.02 -4.80
N ALA A 213 -15.05 -15.59 -6.06
CA ALA A 213 -14.93 -16.48 -7.21
C ALA A 213 -14.01 -15.89 -8.28
N ILE A 214 -13.10 -16.72 -8.77
CA ILE A 214 -12.15 -16.44 -9.84
C ILE A 214 -12.29 -17.51 -10.93
N SER A 215 -12.09 -17.14 -12.19
CA SER A 215 -11.88 -18.10 -13.28
C SER A 215 -10.47 -17.99 -13.86
N VAL A 216 -9.89 -19.13 -14.20
CA VAL A 216 -8.68 -19.25 -15.00
C VAL A 216 -9.07 -19.96 -16.29
N VAL A 217 -8.94 -19.26 -17.41
CA VAL A 217 -9.49 -19.71 -18.70
C VAL A 217 -8.39 -19.80 -19.75
N GLY A 218 -8.26 -20.95 -20.39
CA GLY A 218 -7.30 -21.13 -21.47
C GLY A 218 -6.95 -22.58 -21.75
N LYS A 219 -5.87 -22.80 -22.50
CA LYS A 219 -5.36 -24.15 -22.75
C LYS A 219 -4.95 -24.83 -21.45
N ARG A 220 -5.01 -26.17 -21.42
CA ARG A 220 -4.71 -26.99 -20.23
C ARG A 220 -3.40 -26.61 -19.57
N ASP A 221 -2.31 -26.46 -20.33
CA ASP A 221 -1.00 -26.12 -19.81
C ASP A 221 -0.99 -24.75 -19.08
N PHE A 222 -1.65 -23.74 -19.67
CA PHE A 222 -1.79 -22.41 -19.06
C PHE A 222 -2.56 -22.48 -17.75
N VAL A 223 -3.71 -23.15 -17.77
CA VAL A 223 -4.59 -23.28 -16.60
C VAL A 223 -3.87 -24.00 -15.46
N GLN A 224 -3.20 -25.10 -15.75
CA GLN A 224 -2.41 -25.86 -14.79
C GLN A 224 -1.22 -25.05 -14.25
N GLN A 225 -0.56 -24.28 -15.09
CA GLN A 225 0.54 -23.41 -14.67
C GLN A 225 0.07 -22.34 -13.69
N VAL A 226 -1.03 -21.64 -14.00
CA VAL A 226 -1.62 -20.65 -13.07
C VAL A 226 -2.04 -21.32 -11.76
N ALA A 227 -2.65 -22.50 -11.81
CA ALA A 227 -3.04 -23.25 -10.63
C ALA A 227 -1.82 -23.60 -9.74
N ARG A 228 -0.72 -24.08 -10.34
CA ARG A 228 0.53 -24.33 -9.60
C ARG A 228 1.11 -23.06 -8.97
N LEU A 229 1.18 -21.97 -9.74
CA LEU A 229 1.68 -20.68 -9.26
C LEU A 229 0.91 -20.18 -8.05
N LEU A 230 -0.42 -20.15 -8.13
CA LEU A 230 -1.27 -19.69 -7.03
C LEU A 230 -1.16 -20.59 -5.81
N THR A 231 -1.27 -21.91 -6.01
CA THR A 231 -1.29 -22.85 -4.90
C THR A 231 0.05 -22.94 -4.16
N MET A 232 1.17 -23.02 -4.91
CA MET A 232 2.47 -23.21 -4.27
C MET A 232 2.93 -21.96 -3.51
N GLN A 233 2.62 -20.76 -4.00
CA GLN A 233 2.84 -19.53 -3.24
C GLN A 233 1.93 -19.46 -2.02
N ALA A 234 0.64 -19.80 -2.17
CA ALA A 234 -0.29 -19.86 -1.06
C ALA A 234 0.21 -20.81 0.04
N ALA A 235 0.66 -22.00 -0.33
CA ALA A 235 1.18 -23.00 0.62
C ALA A 235 2.52 -22.61 1.25
N THR A 236 3.36 -21.85 0.54
CA THR A 236 4.68 -21.43 1.05
C THR A 236 4.59 -20.24 2.00
N PHE A 237 3.71 -19.29 1.70
CA PHE A 237 3.61 -18.04 2.49
C PHE A 237 2.58 -18.08 3.60
N HIS A 238 1.63 -19.04 3.60
CA HIS A 238 0.55 -19.12 4.58
C HIS A 238 0.56 -20.46 5.30
N SER A 239 0.41 -20.42 6.63
CA SER A 239 0.37 -21.63 7.45
C SER A 239 -0.90 -22.44 7.20
N PRO A 240 -0.90 -23.76 7.55
CA PRO A 240 -2.11 -24.57 7.49
C PRO A 240 -3.25 -24.10 8.39
N GLU A 241 -2.94 -23.27 9.39
CA GLU A 241 -3.94 -22.71 10.30
C GLU A 241 -4.58 -21.43 9.75
N ASP A 242 -3.81 -20.64 9.00
CA ASP A 242 -4.32 -19.43 8.33
C ASP A 242 -5.06 -19.75 7.03
N LEU A 243 -4.63 -20.80 6.33
CA LEU A 243 -5.14 -21.18 5.03
C LEU A 243 -5.42 -22.68 4.93
N GLN A 244 -6.63 -23.04 4.60
CA GLN A 244 -7.03 -24.39 4.20
C GLN A 244 -7.17 -24.46 2.68
N LEU A 245 -6.68 -25.54 2.08
CA LEU A 245 -6.81 -25.84 0.65
C LEU A 245 -7.82 -26.96 0.44
N ALA A 246 -8.57 -26.87 -0.65
CA ALA A 246 -9.46 -27.93 -1.11
C ALA A 246 -9.39 -28.04 -2.63
N LEU A 247 -9.54 -29.26 -3.14
CA LEU A 247 -9.52 -29.54 -4.57
C LEU A 247 -10.75 -30.34 -4.96
N VAL A 248 -11.41 -29.88 -6.01
CA VAL A 248 -12.43 -30.64 -6.75
C VAL A 248 -11.81 -31.04 -8.09
N VAL A 249 -11.66 -32.33 -8.32
CA VAL A 249 -11.09 -32.87 -9.56
C VAL A 249 -11.71 -34.23 -9.82
N ASP A 250 -12.10 -34.48 -11.06
CA ASP A 250 -12.57 -35.78 -11.52
C ASP A 250 -11.43 -36.81 -11.62
N ASP A 251 -11.79 -38.09 -11.85
CA ASP A 251 -10.80 -39.16 -11.93
C ASP A 251 -9.92 -39.06 -13.18
N GLU A 252 -10.42 -38.45 -14.26
CA GLU A 252 -9.68 -38.29 -15.54
C GLU A 252 -8.50 -37.34 -15.39
N HIS A 253 -8.67 -36.25 -14.61
CA HIS A 253 -7.65 -35.24 -14.45
C HIS A 253 -6.84 -35.38 -13.16
N ARG A 254 -7.07 -36.42 -12.38
CA ARG A 254 -6.48 -36.58 -11.03
C ARG A 254 -4.96 -36.67 -11.02
N GLU A 255 -4.36 -37.29 -12.04
CA GLU A 255 -2.91 -37.44 -12.17
C GLU A 255 -2.16 -36.08 -12.29
N ASP A 256 -2.83 -35.05 -12.83
CA ASP A 256 -2.26 -33.71 -12.92
C ASP A 256 -2.05 -33.06 -11.54
N TRP A 257 -2.73 -33.60 -10.52
CA TRP A 257 -2.78 -33.05 -9.16
C TRP A 257 -2.08 -33.91 -8.09
N ASP A 258 -1.26 -34.86 -8.46
CA ASP A 258 -0.57 -35.73 -7.51
C ASP A 258 0.23 -34.93 -6.48
N TRP A 259 0.89 -33.86 -6.92
CA TRP A 259 1.66 -32.96 -6.08
C TRP A 259 0.81 -32.25 -5.00
N PHE A 260 -0.45 -31.98 -5.30
CA PHE A 260 -1.37 -31.27 -4.39
C PHE A 260 -1.62 -32.08 -3.12
N SER A 261 -1.62 -33.41 -3.25
CA SER A 261 -1.85 -34.33 -2.14
C SER A 261 -0.81 -34.23 -1.00
N TRP A 262 0.35 -33.61 -1.26
CA TRP A 262 1.42 -33.47 -0.29
C TRP A 262 1.33 -32.21 0.55
N LEU A 263 0.45 -31.26 0.21
CA LEU A 263 0.38 -29.97 0.89
C LEU A 263 -0.21 -30.11 2.31
N PRO A 264 0.43 -29.52 3.33
CA PRO A 264 -0.04 -29.61 4.71
C PRO A 264 -1.38 -28.87 4.93
N GLN A 265 -1.72 -27.87 4.12
CA GLN A 265 -2.96 -27.08 4.16
C GLN A 265 -4.22 -27.86 3.76
N LEU A 266 -4.08 -29.08 3.26
CA LEU A 266 -5.21 -29.97 2.90
C LEU A 266 -5.87 -30.64 4.11
N ALA A 267 -5.23 -30.63 5.27
CA ALA A 267 -5.75 -31.25 6.46
C ALA A 267 -7.00 -30.50 6.94
N ALA A 268 -8.15 -31.18 6.92
CA ALA A 268 -9.40 -30.67 7.48
C ALA A 268 -9.60 -31.23 8.87
N GLN A 269 -9.72 -30.37 9.88
CA GLN A 269 -9.95 -30.79 11.28
C GLN A 269 -11.25 -31.57 11.45
N ASN A 270 -12.24 -31.29 10.63
CA ASN A 270 -13.58 -31.89 10.67
C ASN A 270 -13.73 -33.19 9.86
N VAL A 271 -12.67 -33.63 9.17
CA VAL A 271 -12.68 -34.83 8.34
C VAL A 271 -11.65 -35.82 8.90
N GLN A 272 -12.12 -36.97 9.39
CA GLN A 272 -11.24 -38.03 9.86
C GLN A 272 -10.92 -39.00 8.70
N GLY A 273 -9.64 -39.16 8.41
CA GLY A 273 -9.13 -40.17 7.51
C GLY A 273 -8.63 -41.39 8.28
N PRO A 274 -8.30 -42.49 7.59
CA PRO A 274 -7.80 -43.72 8.25
C PRO A 274 -6.50 -43.56 9.05
N PHE A 275 -5.74 -42.50 8.75
CA PHE A 275 -4.40 -42.26 9.36
C PHE A 275 -4.24 -40.82 9.91
N GLY A 276 -5.33 -40.14 10.26
CA GLY A 276 -5.33 -38.76 10.78
C GLY A 276 -6.33 -37.86 10.07
N PRO A 277 -6.17 -36.50 10.18
CA PRO A 277 -7.07 -35.56 9.51
C PRO A 277 -7.19 -35.86 8.01
N GLY A 278 -8.45 -35.89 7.53
CA GLY A 278 -8.74 -36.16 6.13
C GLY A 278 -8.25 -35.02 5.22
N ARG A 279 -7.93 -35.36 3.98
CA ARG A 279 -7.55 -34.40 2.95
C ARG A 279 -8.78 -34.04 2.11
N VAL A 280 -9.00 -32.76 1.83
CA VAL A 280 -10.15 -32.30 1.04
C VAL A 280 -9.80 -32.34 -0.44
N ILE A 281 -9.75 -33.53 -1.03
CA ILE A 281 -9.68 -33.76 -2.47
C ILE A 281 -10.90 -34.62 -2.84
N VAL A 282 -11.81 -34.05 -3.62
CA VAL A 282 -13.13 -34.67 -3.89
C VAL A 282 -13.45 -34.63 -5.39
N PRO A 283 -14.26 -35.60 -5.89
CA PRO A 283 -14.56 -35.72 -7.32
C PRO A 283 -15.61 -34.72 -7.82
N SER A 284 -16.33 -34.06 -6.95
CA SER A 284 -17.42 -33.14 -7.36
C SER A 284 -17.72 -32.07 -6.33
N ILE A 285 -18.33 -30.99 -6.78
CA ILE A 285 -18.83 -29.90 -5.92
C ILE A 285 -19.89 -30.39 -4.93
N ALA A 286 -20.73 -31.33 -5.32
CA ALA A 286 -21.70 -31.94 -4.43
C ALA A 286 -21.00 -32.63 -3.23
N ARG A 287 -19.91 -33.35 -3.49
CA ARG A 287 -19.14 -33.99 -2.44
C ARG A 287 -18.41 -32.95 -1.57
N LEU A 288 -17.90 -31.87 -2.17
CA LEU A 288 -17.29 -30.76 -1.45
C LEU A 288 -18.28 -30.12 -0.46
N ARG A 289 -19.54 -29.90 -0.89
CA ARG A 289 -20.60 -29.37 -0.02
C ARG A 289 -20.85 -30.26 1.20
N ASN A 290 -20.81 -31.58 1.03
CA ASN A 290 -20.97 -32.50 2.15
C ASN A 290 -19.82 -32.41 3.15
N VAL A 291 -18.60 -32.11 2.67
CA VAL A 291 -17.39 -32.02 3.53
C VAL A 291 -17.30 -30.65 4.21
N LEU A 292 -17.44 -29.57 3.45
CA LEU A 292 -17.27 -28.19 3.96
C LEU A 292 -18.57 -27.53 4.41
N GLY A 293 -19.74 -28.10 4.07
CA GLY A 293 -21.04 -27.52 4.40
C GLY A 293 -21.21 -27.15 5.87
N PRO A 294 -20.98 -28.06 6.82
CA PRO A 294 -21.11 -27.75 8.26
C PRO A 294 -20.23 -26.57 8.72
N GLU A 295 -19.04 -26.48 8.20
CA GLU A 295 -18.13 -25.37 8.51
C GLU A 295 -18.60 -24.06 7.88
N LEU A 296 -19.04 -24.08 6.62
CA LEU A 296 -19.57 -22.91 5.93
C LEU A 296 -20.88 -22.42 6.55
N ASP A 297 -21.74 -23.32 7.04
CA ASP A 297 -22.97 -22.98 7.74
C ASP A 297 -22.67 -22.30 9.08
N SER A 298 -21.69 -22.81 9.83
CA SER A 298 -21.21 -22.17 11.06
C SER A 298 -20.65 -20.76 10.79
N ARG A 299 -19.83 -20.60 9.75
CA ARG A 299 -19.29 -19.30 9.34
C ARG A 299 -20.38 -18.35 8.85
N SER A 300 -21.39 -18.87 8.15
CA SER A 300 -22.54 -18.10 7.68
C SER A 300 -23.38 -17.57 8.84
N SER A 301 -23.61 -18.40 9.87
CA SER A 301 -24.32 -18.00 11.10
C SER A 301 -23.56 -16.89 11.82
N SER A 302 -22.25 -17.06 12.01
CA SER A 302 -21.39 -16.06 12.63
C SER A 302 -21.35 -14.73 11.84
N ALA A 303 -21.32 -14.79 10.51
CA ALA A 303 -21.36 -13.61 9.65
C ALA A 303 -22.74 -12.90 9.71
N ALA A 304 -23.84 -13.64 9.84
CA ALA A 304 -25.18 -13.10 10.00
C ALA A 304 -25.35 -12.43 11.38
N GLU A 305 -24.80 -13.03 12.44
CA GLU A 305 -24.79 -12.45 13.78
C GLU A 305 -23.92 -11.18 13.84
N ALA A 306 -22.76 -11.16 13.22
CA ALA A 306 -21.90 -9.98 13.11
C ALA A 306 -22.59 -8.82 12.38
N ARG A 307 -23.41 -9.10 11.35
CA ARG A 307 -24.24 -8.08 10.69
C ARG A 307 -25.33 -7.54 11.60
N ARG A 308 -25.96 -8.38 12.42
CA ARG A 308 -26.99 -7.96 13.40
C ARG A 308 -26.39 -7.19 14.55
N ALA A 309 -25.19 -7.58 14.95
CA ALA A 309 -24.44 -6.95 16.04
C ALA A 309 -23.58 -5.77 15.55
N MET A 310 -24.02 -4.95 14.63
CA MET A 310 -23.33 -3.80 13.99
C MET A 310 -22.50 -2.91 14.94
N LEU A 311 -22.36 -3.29 16.20
CA LEU A 311 -21.74 -2.57 17.32
C LEU A 311 -20.48 -3.20 17.89
N THR A 312 -20.07 -4.37 17.46
CA THR A 312 -18.84 -4.97 17.97
C THR A 312 -17.90 -5.26 16.81
N GLY A 313 -16.93 -4.36 16.60
CA GLY A 313 -15.84 -4.50 15.62
C GLY A 313 -14.91 -5.69 15.88
N LYS A 314 -15.46 -6.82 16.30
CA LYS A 314 -14.75 -8.07 16.45
C LYS A 314 -15.00 -8.88 15.17
N GLU A 315 -14.14 -8.70 14.19
CA GLU A 315 -14.01 -9.65 13.08
C GLU A 315 -13.70 -11.02 13.66
N ILE A 316 -14.61 -11.96 13.48
CA ILE A 316 -14.34 -13.36 13.78
C ILE A 316 -13.37 -13.82 12.68
N GLN A 317 -12.09 -13.89 12.99
CA GLN A 317 -11.06 -14.32 12.07
C GLN A 317 -11.10 -15.85 11.94
N HIS A 318 -11.86 -16.34 10.97
CA HIS A 318 -11.78 -17.73 10.53
C HIS A 318 -10.58 -17.91 9.57
N GLY A 319 -9.91 -19.05 9.62
CA GLY A 319 -8.92 -19.44 8.59
C GLY A 319 -9.54 -19.34 7.19
N ARG A 320 -8.77 -18.89 6.19
CA ARG A 320 -9.26 -18.76 4.81
C ARG A 320 -9.36 -20.14 4.14
N ILE A 321 -10.41 -20.38 3.36
CA ILE A 321 -10.52 -21.58 2.52
C ILE A 321 -10.30 -21.17 1.07
N LEU A 322 -9.33 -21.80 0.41
CA LEU A 322 -9.10 -21.67 -1.02
C LEU A 322 -9.45 -22.99 -1.71
N VAL A 323 -10.48 -22.98 -2.52
CA VAL A 323 -10.97 -24.13 -3.26
C VAL A 323 -10.54 -24.01 -4.72
N LEU A 324 -9.82 -25.01 -5.24
CA LEU A 324 -9.58 -25.14 -6.66
C LEU A 324 -10.61 -26.12 -7.24
N VAL A 325 -11.24 -25.73 -8.34
CA VAL A 325 -12.26 -26.53 -9.02
C VAL A 325 -11.78 -26.78 -10.45
N ASP A 326 -11.29 -27.99 -10.69
CA ASP A 326 -10.85 -28.42 -12.01
C ASP A 326 -12.02 -29.07 -12.75
N GLN A 327 -12.72 -28.26 -13.53
CA GLN A 327 -13.81 -28.68 -14.42
C GLN A 327 -13.46 -28.37 -15.87
N TYR A 328 -12.23 -28.69 -16.25
CA TYR A 328 -11.73 -28.47 -17.60
C TYR A 328 -12.53 -29.30 -18.63
N GLY A 329 -12.98 -28.64 -19.70
CA GLY A 329 -13.84 -29.26 -20.70
C GLY A 329 -15.31 -29.45 -20.30
N GLN A 330 -15.72 -28.94 -19.14
CA GLN A 330 -17.07 -29.04 -18.61
C GLN A 330 -17.62 -27.68 -18.22
N ALA A 331 -18.94 -27.52 -18.21
CA ALA A 331 -19.59 -26.33 -17.65
C ALA A 331 -19.40 -26.31 -16.12
N ALA A 332 -18.92 -25.18 -15.61
CA ALA A 332 -18.66 -25.06 -14.18
C ALA A 332 -19.95 -25.14 -13.35
N THR A 333 -19.93 -26.00 -12.36
CA THR A 333 -20.96 -26.04 -11.33
C THR A 333 -20.65 -25.01 -10.25
N THR A 334 -21.56 -24.07 -10.01
CA THR A 334 -21.36 -23.01 -9.01
C THR A 334 -21.31 -23.58 -7.59
N PHE A 335 -20.25 -23.24 -6.85
CA PHE A 335 -20.18 -23.48 -5.41
C PHE A 335 -20.66 -22.22 -4.69
N THR A 336 -21.69 -22.38 -3.85
CA THR A 336 -22.29 -21.27 -3.08
C THR A 336 -22.49 -21.70 -1.63
N PRO A 337 -22.47 -20.78 -0.67
CA PRO A 337 -22.94 -21.04 0.69
C PRO A 337 -24.39 -21.52 0.68
N THR A 338 -24.83 -22.15 1.76
CA THR A 338 -26.22 -22.65 1.91
C THR A 338 -27.21 -21.50 1.89
N ASP A 339 -26.88 -20.37 2.52
CA ASP A 339 -27.66 -19.13 2.41
C ASP A 339 -27.25 -18.35 1.13
N PRO A 340 -28.12 -18.20 0.14
CA PRO A 340 -27.82 -17.50 -1.11
C PRO A 340 -27.59 -15.99 -0.95
N GLN A 341 -27.94 -15.40 0.21
CA GLN A 341 -27.68 -14.00 0.51
C GLN A 341 -26.23 -13.74 0.97
N ILE A 342 -25.51 -14.79 1.33
CA ILE A 342 -24.15 -14.71 1.84
C ILE A 342 -23.17 -14.98 0.69
N LYS A 343 -22.24 -14.05 0.49
CA LYS A 343 -21.19 -14.21 -0.51
C LYS A 343 -20.05 -15.08 0.04
N LEU A 344 -19.38 -15.85 -0.81
CA LEU A 344 -18.21 -16.67 -0.45
C LEU A 344 -17.11 -15.86 0.27
N SER A 345 -16.86 -14.62 -0.18
CA SER A 345 -15.89 -13.73 0.48
C SER A 345 -16.22 -13.42 1.94
N GLN A 346 -17.50 -13.42 2.31
CA GLN A 346 -17.96 -13.12 3.67
C GLN A 346 -17.81 -14.31 4.63
N VAL A 347 -17.72 -15.53 4.09
CA VAL A 347 -17.41 -16.75 4.84
C VAL A 347 -15.94 -17.15 4.71
N SER A 348 -15.08 -16.18 4.38
CA SER A 348 -13.64 -16.38 4.21
C SER A 348 -13.29 -17.50 3.23
N THR A 349 -14.02 -17.59 2.12
CA THR A 349 -13.83 -18.64 1.10
C THR A 349 -13.61 -18.02 -0.28
N THR A 350 -12.64 -18.55 -1.02
CA THR A 350 -12.37 -18.21 -2.42
C THR A 350 -12.39 -19.46 -3.25
N VAL A 351 -13.05 -19.42 -4.40
CA VAL A 351 -13.11 -20.52 -5.35
C VAL A 351 -12.44 -20.11 -6.66
N VAL A 352 -11.51 -20.94 -7.11
CA VAL A 352 -10.78 -20.77 -8.38
C VAL A 352 -11.26 -21.84 -9.35
N TYR A 353 -11.98 -21.45 -10.39
CA TYR A 353 -12.47 -22.31 -11.44
C TYR A 353 -11.45 -22.42 -12.57
N LEU A 354 -11.06 -23.63 -12.93
CA LEU A 354 -10.10 -23.95 -13.98
C LEU A 354 -10.84 -24.46 -15.21
N LEU A 355 -10.85 -23.67 -16.29
CA LEU A 355 -11.76 -23.83 -17.40
C LEU A 355 -11.03 -23.74 -18.75
N ASP A 356 -11.56 -24.40 -19.74
CA ASP A 356 -11.10 -24.35 -21.14
C ASP A 356 -11.65 -23.12 -21.89
N ASP A 357 -12.91 -22.80 -21.66
CA ASP A 357 -13.62 -21.70 -22.35
C ASP A 357 -14.37 -20.80 -21.38
N ARG A 358 -14.45 -19.52 -21.71
CA ARG A 358 -15.20 -18.52 -20.97
C ARG A 358 -16.69 -18.83 -20.84
N ARG A 359 -17.28 -19.56 -21.78
CA ARG A 359 -18.69 -19.96 -21.73
C ARG A 359 -18.98 -20.98 -20.64
N ALA A 360 -17.94 -21.67 -20.17
CA ALA A 360 -18.05 -22.61 -19.05
C ALA A 360 -18.05 -21.95 -17.69
N GLU A 361 -17.84 -20.61 -17.59
CA GLU A 361 -17.80 -19.88 -16.32
C GLU A 361 -19.13 -19.96 -15.56
N PRO A 362 -19.11 -20.10 -14.21
CA PRO A 362 -20.28 -19.93 -13.39
C PRO A 362 -20.77 -18.47 -13.44
N GLY A 363 -22.05 -18.26 -13.21
CA GLY A 363 -22.75 -17.00 -13.50
C GLY A 363 -22.17 -15.71 -12.94
N PHE A 364 -21.32 -15.74 -11.89
CA PHE A 364 -20.69 -14.55 -11.34
C PHE A 364 -19.21 -14.80 -11.01
N ILE A 365 -18.34 -14.11 -11.75
CA ILE A 365 -16.88 -14.11 -11.56
C ILE A 365 -16.42 -12.70 -11.31
N THR A 366 -15.72 -12.48 -10.19
CA THR A 366 -15.13 -11.18 -9.84
C THR A 366 -13.82 -10.91 -10.57
N THR A 367 -13.05 -11.95 -10.85
CA THR A 367 -11.75 -11.83 -11.52
C THR A 367 -11.57 -12.99 -12.49
N ARG A 368 -11.13 -12.68 -13.71
CA ARG A 368 -10.76 -13.65 -14.72
C ARG A 368 -9.29 -13.54 -15.05
N ILE A 369 -8.60 -14.65 -15.10
CA ILE A 369 -7.24 -14.78 -15.61
C ILE A 369 -7.31 -15.58 -16.90
N SER A 370 -6.88 -15.01 -18.01
CA SER A 370 -6.89 -15.67 -19.32
C SER A 370 -5.56 -15.55 -20.02
N ALA A 371 -5.27 -16.49 -20.93
CA ALA A 371 -4.11 -16.40 -21.79
C ALA A 371 -4.21 -15.15 -22.68
N GLY A 372 -3.10 -14.42 -22.82
CA GLY A 372 -3.00 -13.28 -23.71
C GLY A 372 -2.78 -13.70 -25.18
N ARG A 373 -2.57 -12.72 -26.04
CA ARG A 373 -2.35 -12.95 -27.48
C ARG A 373 -0.94 -13.44 -27.77
N GLU A 374 0.04 -12.96 -27.00
CA GLU A 374 1.44 -13.36 -27.17
C GLU A 374 1.73 -14.63 -26.37
N PRO A 375 2.62 -15.51 -26.83
CA PRO A 375 3.04 -16.69 -26.08
C PRO A 375 3.56 -16.31 -24.69
N GLY A 376 3.07 -16.97 -23.64
CA GLY A 376 3.45 -16.69 -22.26
C GLY A 376 2.83 -15.43 -21.66
N SER A 377 2.05 -14.64 -22.40
CA SER A 377 1.32 -13.49 -21.85
C SER A 377 -0.02 -13.91 -21.23
N PHE A 378 -0.49 -13.09 -20.30
CA PHE A 378 -1.80 -13.25 -19.67
C PHE A 378 -2.54 -11.93 -19.55
N VAL A 379 -3.85 -12.02 -19.34
CA VAL A 379 -4.74 -10.91 -19.07
C VAL A 379 -5.51 -11.19 -17.79
N VAL A 380 -5.53 -10.23 -16.86
CA VAL A 380 -6.40 -10.24 -15.69
C VAL A 380 -7.48 -9.19 -15.87
N GLU A 381 -8.72 -9.63 -15.86
CA GLU A 381 -9.90 -8.76 -15.87
C GLU A 381 -10.55 -8.79 -14.49
N THR A 382 -10.62 -7.67 -13.80
CA THR A 382 -11.29 -7.56 -12.49
C THR A 382 -12.54 -6.71 -12.61
N TYR A 383 -13.67 -7.26 -12.22
CA TYR A 383 -14.99 -6.63 -12.28
C TYR A 383 -15.37 -6.08 -10.90
N PRO A 384 -15.36 -4.76 -10.68
CA PRO A 384 -15.74 -4.17 -9.40
C PRO A 384 -17.23 -4.34 -9.09
N LYS A 385 -18.05 -4.43 -10.15
CA LYS A 385 -19.49 -4.72 -10.12
C LYS A 385 -19.86 -5.53 -11.37
N PRO A 386 -20.97 -6.30 -11.36
CA PRO A 386 -21.38 -7.13 -12.50
C PRO A 386 -21.49 -6.37 -13.84
N ASP A 387 -21.96 -5.13 -13.80
CA ASP A 387 -22.24 -4.31 -15.00
C ASP A 387 -21.16 -3.24 -15.26
N ALA A 388 -20.07 -3.24 -14.50
CA ALA A 388 -19.00 -2.27 -14.68
C ALA A 388 -17.96 -2.78 -15.68
N ALA A 389 -17.31 -1.86 -16.39
CA ALA A 389 -16.15 -2.18 -17.20
C ALA A 389 -15.03 -2.79 -16.32
N PRO A 390 -14.39 -3.87 -16.77
CA PRO A 390 -13.33 -4.50 -16.00
C PRO A 390 -12.08 -3.62 -15.96
N LYS A 391 -11.38 -3.66 -14.83
CA LYS A 391 -9.99 -3.23 -14.77
C LYS A 391 -9.13 -4.33 -15.40
N VAL A 392 -8.42 -3.98 -16.47
CA VAL A 392 -7.59 -4.92 -17.23
C VAL A 392 -6.13 -4.70 -16.91
N VAL A 393 -5.43 -5.78 -16.59
CA VAL A 393 -3.98 -5.81 -16.39
C VAL A 393 -3.40 -6.91 -17.27
N THR A 394 -2.30 -6.61 -17.95
CA THR A 394 -1.61 -7.56 -18.84
C THR A 394 -0.17 -7.74 -18.39
N GLY A 395 0.37 -8.93 -18.61
CA GLY A 395 1.76 -9.24 -18.29
C GLY A 395 2.22 -10.56 -18.86
N PHE A 396 3.41 -10.98 -18.44
CA PHE A 396 4.00 -12.26 -18.80
C PHE A 396 3.95 -13.19 -17.59
N LEU A 397 3.44 -14.41 -17.83
CA LEU A 397 3.26 -15.42 -16.82
C LEU A 397 4.61 -15.92 -16.32
N ASP A 398 4.76 -16.07 -15.02
CA ASP A 398 5.91 -16.72 -14.42
C ASP A 398 5.87 -18.24 -14.73
N ASP A 399 7.03 -18.86 -14.76
CA ASP A 399 7.14 -20.31 -14.93
C ASP A 399 7.34 -21.03 -13.61
N LEU A 400 6.56 -22.10 -13.41
CA LEU A 400 6.73 -23.07 -12.34
C LEU A 400 6.43 -24.46 -12.89
N ASN A 401 7.47 -25.20 -13.23
CA ASN A 401 7.35 -26.52 -13.81
C ASN A 401 6.86 -27.56 -12.79
N ARG A 402 6.41 -28.72 -13.28
CA ARG A 402 5.84 -29.81 -12.46
C ARG A 402 6.86 -30.39 -11.47
N ASP A 403 8.13 -30.51 -11.87
CA ASP A 403 9.17 -31.09 -11.03
C ASP A 403 9.50 -30.20 -9.82
N SER A 404 9.64 -28.89 -10.05
CA SER A 404 9.83 -27.91 -8.97
C SER A 404 8.62 -27.86 -8.04
N THR A 405 7.41 -27.99 -8.59
CA THR A 405 6.15 -28.06 -7.82
C THR A 405 6.15 -29.30 -6.92
N ASN A 406 6.48 -30.48 -7.47
CA ASN A 406 6.58 -31.73 -6.70
C ASN A 406 7.63 -31.62 -5.59
N ALA A 407 8.83 -31.15 -5.91
CA ALA A 407 9.90 -30.99 -4.93
C ALA A 407 9.49 -30.10 -3.77
N LEU A 408 8.85 -28.95 -4.06
CA LEU A 408 8.38 -28.04 -3.04
C LEU A 408 7.22 -28.63 -2.21
N ALA A 409 6.25 -29.29 -2.84
CA ALA A 409 5.14 -29.94 -2.15
C ALA A 409 5.62 -31.04 -1.19
N HIS A 410 6.56 -31.87 -1.63
CA HIS A 410 7.20 -32.87 -0.77
C HIS A 410 7.98 -32.25 0.39
N PHE A 411 8.67 -31.14 0.16
CA PHE A 411 9.39 -30.41 1.20
C PHE A 411 8.44 -29.86 2.28
N LEU A 412 7.29 -29.30 1.88
CA LEU A 412 6.29 -28.75 2.79
C LEU A 412 5.50 -29.83 3.56
N SER A 413 5.35 -31.03 2.99
CA SER A 413 4.50 -32.10 3.51
C SER A 413 4.66 -32.42 5.01
N PRO A 414 5.90 -32.58 5.56
CA PRO A 414 6.09 -32.93 6.96
C PRO A 414 5.95 -31.74 7.91
N LEU A 415 5.84 -30.52 7.41
CA LEU A 415 5.88 -29.31 8.22
C LEU A 415 4.54 -29.05 8.91
N ARG A 416 4.58 -28.70 10.19
CA ARG A 416 3.42 -28.27 10.98
C ARG A 416 3.79 -27.02 11.77
N LEU A 417 2.85 -26.10 11.91
CA LEU A 417 3.05 -24.90 12.72
C LEU A 417 3.09 -25.28 14.21
N SER A 418 4.00 -24.66 14.96
CA SER A 418 4.04 -24.80 16.41
C SER A 418 2.81 -24.13 17.05
N PRO A 419 2.15 -24.76 18.02
CA PRO A 419 1.10 -24.11 18.80
C PRO A 419 1.56 -22.81 19.47
N ASP A 420 2.82 -22.76 19.89
CA ASP A 420 3.41 -21.58 20.55
C ASP A 420 3.57 -20.37 19.58
N SER A 421 3.47 -20.60 18.27
CA SER A 421 3.55 -19.52 17.27
C SER A 421 2.38 -18.55 17.36
N HIS A 422 1.25 -18.95 17.92
CA HIS A 422 0.09 -18.07 18.13
C HIS A 422 0.32 -17.06 19.26
N GLU A 423 1.00 -17.48 20.33
CA GLU A 423 1.35 -16.59 21.44
C GLU A 423 2.29 -15.47 20.96
N HIS A 424 3.21 -15.79 20.04
CA HIS A 424 4.11 -14.81 19.44
C HIS A 424 3.39 -13.87 18.46
N ASP A 425 2.30 -14.30 17.80
CA ASP A 425 1.53 -13.43 16.90
C ASP A 425 0.74 -12.37 17.67
N ALA A 426 0.25 -12.70 18.86
CA ALA A 426 -0.40 -11.75 19.76
C ALA A 426 0.60 -10.82 20.47
N ALA A 427 1.83 -11.30 20.68
CA ALA A 427 2.90 -10.55 21.35
C ALA A 427 3.62 -9.53 20.43
N ARG A 428 3.33 -9.53 19.14
CA ARG A 428 4.15 -8.83 18.13
C ARG A 428 4.01 -7.33 18.08
N ASN A 429 2.88 -6.80 18.54
CA ASN A 429 2.67 -5.37 18.64
C ASN A 429 2.74 -4.88 20.07
N VAL A 430 3.28 -5.68 20.97
CA VAL A 430 3.50 -5.26 22.36
C VAL A 430 4.91 -4.72 22.47
N MET A 431 5.05 -3.45 22.11
CA MET A 431 6.11 -2.63 22.67
C MET A 431 6.06 -2.82 24.18
N THR A 432 7.14 -3.22 24.80
CA THR A 432 7.16 -3.34 26.26
C THR A 432 6.89 -1.97 26.87
N PHE A 433 6.33 -1.92 28.06
CA PHE A 433 6.07 -0.64 28.72
C PHE A 433 7.36 0.20 28.88
N ALA A 434 8.50 -0.45 29.05
CA ALA A 434 9.81 0.19 29.07
C ALA A 434 10.15 0.90 27.76
N GLU A 435 9.92 0.22 26.64
CA GLU A 435 10.15 0.79 25.31
C GLU A 435 9.15 1.91 25.02
N LEU A 436 7.89 1.74 25.43
CA LEU A 436 6.84 2.75 25.28
C LEU A 436 7.16 4.06 26.02
N LEU A 437 7.78 3.95 27.19
CA LEU A 437 8.19 5.12 27.98
C LEU A 437 9.63 5.58 27.70
N GLY A 438 10.37 4.87 26.87
CA GLY A 438 11.78 5.14 26.60
C GLY A 438 12.68 4.87 27.83
N VAL A 439 12.26 3.93 28.70
CA VAL A 439 12.97 3.51 29.91
C VAL A 439 13.70 2.20 29.65
N PRO A 440 15.02 2.17 29.55
CA PRO A 440 15.77 0.96 29.18
C PRO A 440 15.81 -0.11 30.28
N ASP A 441 15.66 0.25 31.57
CA ASP A 441 15.68 -0.67 32.70
C ASP A 441 14.73 -0.21 33.81
N TYR A 442 13.76 -1.06 34.19
CA TYR A 442 12.80 -0.78 35.27
C TYR A 442 13.43 -0.65 36.65
N ASN A 443 14.56 -1.32 36.89
CA ASN A 443 15.22 -1.34 38.18
C ASN A 443 16.09 -0.10 38.39
N ASN A 444 16.30 0.70 37.35
CA ASN A 444 17.26 1.79 37.35
C ASN A 444 16.70 3.05 36.63
N ILE A 445 15.48 3.43 37.00
CA ILE A 445 14.85 4.64 36.44
C ILE A 445 15.53 5.87 37.04
N ASP A 446 16.13 6.69 36.19
CA ASP A 446 16.62 8.02 36.59
C ASP A 446 15.43 9.00 36.65
N PHE A 447 14.81 9.10 37.83
CA PHE A 447 13.69 9.99 38.07
C PHE A 447 14.05 11.47 37.93
N SER A 448 15.29 11.88 38.17
CA SER A 448 15.72 13.26 37.94
C SER A 448 15.64 13.65 36.47
N ARG A 449 15.85 12.69 35.57
CA ARG A 449 15.69 12.88 34.15
C ARG A 449 14.25 12.65 33.67
N ALA A 450 13.57 11.67 34.22
CA ALA A 450 12.20 11.29 33.83
C ALA A 450 11.19 12.38 34.23
N TRP A 451 11.40 13.05 35.36
CA TRP A 451 10.59 14.12 35.89
C TRP A 451 11.11 15.53 35.49
N ALA A 452 12.12 15.61 34.64
CA ALA A 452 12.55 16.90 34.10
C ALA A 452 11.36 17.66 33.50
N PRO A 453 11.27 19.00 33.70
CA PRO A 453 10.16 19.80 33.23
C PRO A 453 9.86 19.56 31.75
N ARG A 454 8.66 19.13 31.44
CA ARG A 454 8.18 18.93 30.09
C ARG A 454 7.54 20.23 29.63
N GLY A 455 7.97 20.73 28.46
CA GLY A 455 7.33 21.91 27.88
C GLY A 455 5.82 21.71 27.70
N GLU A 456 5.08 22.77 27.41
CA GLU A 456 3.60 22.74 27.27
C GLU A 456 3.08 21.61 26.39
N THR A 457 3.82 21.19 25.36
CA THR A 457 3.43 20.12 24.45
C THR A 457 3.56 18.71 25.05
N GLY A 458 4.46 18.51 26.01
CA GLY A 458 4.73 17.20 26.64
C GLY A 458 4.01 16.98 27.97
N PHE A 459 3.50 18.03 28.59
CA PHE A 459 2.79 17.96 29.86
C PHE A 459 1.45 17.24 29.68
N LEU A 460 1.08 16.31 30.58
CA LEU A 460 -0.11 15.46 30.58
C LEU A 460 -0.32 14.65 29.29
N ARG A 461 0.75 14.39 28.55
CA ARG A 461 0.73 13.55 27.34
C ARG A 461 1.49 12.25 27.61
N VAL A 462 0.78 11.11 27.49
CA VAL A 462 1.30 9.79 27.84
C VAL A 462 0.97 8.78 26.76
N ALA A 463 1.91 7.93 26.43
CA ALA A 463 1.68 6.78 25.56
C ALA A 463 0.93 5.68 26.33
N ILE A 464 -0.17 5.19 25.76
CA ILE A 464 -1.05 4.15 26.36
C ILE A 464 -0.98 2.80 25.64
N GLY A 465 -0.27 2.71 24.53
CA GLY A 465 -0.12 1.53 23.71
C GLY A 465 0.55 1.86 22.38
N THR A 466 0.48 0.94 21.46
CA THR A 466 0.95 1.12 20.08
C THR A 466 -0.19 0.86 19.11
N ASP A 467 -0.13 1.50 17.95
CA ASP A 467 -1.02 1.21 16.82
C ASP A 467 -0.56 -0.06 16.05
N ASP A 468 -1.27 -0.38 14.97
CA ASP A 468 -0.97 -1.53 14.12
C ASP A 468 0.39 -1.43 13.40
N MET A 469 0.99 -0.23 13.36
CA MET A 469 2.31 0.03 12.79
C MET A 469 3.43 -0.01 13.86
N GLY A 470 3.07 -0.18 15.15
CA GLY A 470 4.00 -0.15 16.26
C GLY A 470 4.35 1.26 16.75
N GLU A 471 3.66 2.29 16.24
CA GLU A 471 3.87 3.67 16.71
C GLU A 471 3.11 3.94 18.01
N PRO A 472 3.68 4.72 18.95
CA PRO A 472 3.04 5.00 20.22
C PRO A 472 1.72 5.77 20.06
N VAL A 473 0.63 5.19 20.53
CA VAL A 473 -0.66 5.88 20.70
C VAL A 473 -0.63 6.69 21.97
N THR A 474 -0.68 8.01 21.85
CA THR A 474 -0.60 8.94 22.99
C THR A 474 -1.97 9.50 23.36
N LEU A 475 -2.22 9.57 24.66
CA LEU A 475 -3.36 10.29 25.23
C LEU A 475 -2.88 11.63 25.79
N ASP A 476 -3.53 12.71 25.39
CA ASP A 476 -3.22 14.06 25.84
C ASP A 476 -4.39 14.62 26.68
N LEU A 477 -4.19 14.72 27.99
CA LEU A 477 -5.23 15.06 28.96
C LEU A 477 -5.44 16.58 29.14
N LYS A 478 -4.74 17.40 28.36
CA LYS A 478 -4.94 18.83 28.37
C LYS A 478 -6.26 19.25 27.74
N GLU A 479 -6.74 20.42 28.08
CA GLU A 479 -7.89 21.04 27.44
C GLU A 479 -7.65 21.30 25.94
N ALA A 480 -8.72 21.31 25.14
CA ALA A 480 -8.64 21.63 23.73
C ALA A 480 -8.04 23.03 23.46
N ALA A 481 -8.25 23.98 24.37
CA ALA A 481 -7.62 25.32 24.33
C ALA A 481 -6.08 25.27 24.44
N GLN A 482 -5.54 24.22 25.03
CA GLN A 482 -4.11 23.94 25.16
C GLN A 482 -3.61 22.89 24.12
N TYR A 483 -4.33 22.73 23.03
CA TYR A 483 -4.04 21.73 21.99
C TYR A 483 -4.06 20.28 22.47
N GLY A 484 -4.78 19.95 23.57
CA GLY A 484 -4.99 18.62 24.08
C GLY A 484 -6.27 17.96 23.54
N MET A 485 -6.48 16.70 23.92
CA MET A 485 -7.70 15.93 23.54
C MET A 485 -8.90 16.25 24.43
N GLY A 486 -8.73 17.02 25.48
CA GLY A 486 -9.73 17.37 26.47
C GLY A 486 -9.49 16.68 27.83
N PRO A 487 -9.96 17.30 28.95
CA PRO A 487 -9.72 16.78 30.29
C PRO A 487 -10.63 15.60 30.67
N HIS A 488 -11.62 15.27 29.84
CA HIS A 488 -12.59 14.22 30.11
C HIS A 488 -12.46 13.10 29.09
N GLY A 489 -12.42 11.86 29.57
CA GLY A 489 -12.36 10.67 28.74
C GLY A 489 -13.40 9.63 29.18
N LEU A 490 -13.94 8.88 28.23
CA LEU A 490 -14.82 7.74 28.47
C LEU A 490 -14.21 6.49 27.84
N CYS A 491 -13.92 5.48 28.69
CA CYS A 491 -13.45 4.18 28.24
C CYS A 491 -14.57 3.14 28.32
N VAL A 492 -15.01 2.61 27.20
CA VAL A 492 -16.06 1.61 27.09
C VAL A 492 -15.51 0.29 26.58
N GLY A 493 -15.91 -0.81 27.21
CA GLY A 493 -15.49 -2.15 26.76
C GLY A 493 -16.12 -3.25 27.65
N ALA A 494 -16.20 -4.48 27.12
CA ALA A 494 -16.70 -5.64 27.87
C ALA A 494 -15.78 -6.04 29.02
N THR A 495 -16.27 -6.87 29.94
CA THR A 495 -15.41 -7.47 30.98
C THR A 495 -14.33 -8.33 30.32
N GLY A 496 -13.08 -8.16 30.74
CA GLY A 496 -11.92 -8.85 30.13
C GLY A 496 -11.35 -8.19 28.87
N SER A 497 -11.86 -7.03 28.43
CA SER A 497 -11.35 -6.30 27.26
C SER A 497 -10.05 -5.50 27.50
N GLY A 498 -9.44 -5.57 28.68
CA GLY A 498 -8.22 -4.84 29.01
C GLY A 498 -8.40 -3.42 29.55
N LYS A 499 -9.63 -2.94 29.83
CA LYS A 499 -9.87 -1.58 30.36
C LYS A 499 -9.01 -1.23 31.58
N SER A 500 -8.98 -2.17 32.57
CA SER A 500 -8.20 -1.95 33.80
C SER A 500 -6.70 -1.91 33.52
N GLU A 501 -6.20 -2.69 32.56
CA GLU A 501 -4.79 -2.67 32.15
C GLU A 501 -4.45 -1.37 31.43
N MET A 502 -5.31 -0.89 30.56
CA MET A 502 -5.13 0.40 29.88
C MET A 502 -5.09 1.55 30.91
N LEU A 503 -6.00 1.54 31.92
CA LEU A 503 -5.99 2.53 32.98
C LEU A 503 -4.72 2.45 33.86
N ARG A 504 -4.24 1.23 34.16
CA ARG A 504 -2.95 1.04 34.86
C ARG A 504 -1.78 1.59 34.04
N THR A 505 -1.74 1.30 32.76
CA THR A 505 -0.73 1.83 31.84
C THR A 505 -0.73 3.35 31.83
N LEU A 506 -1.90 3.97 31.75
CA LEU A 506 -2.06 5.43 31.81
C LEU A 506 -1.53 6.00 33.12
N VAL A 507 -1.97 5.47 34.27
CA VAL A 507 -1.53 5.93 35.60
C VAL A 507 -0.03 5.75 35.77
N LEU A 508 0.50 4.57 35.46
CA LEU A 508 1.92 4.29 35.56
C LEU A 508 2.77 5.19 34.64
N GLY A 509 2.29 5.43 33.43
CA GLY A 509 2.93 6.36 32.49
C GLY A 509 2.99 7.80 33.03
N LEU A 510 1.91 8.27 33.67
CA LEU A 510 1.87 9.57 34.32
C LEU A 510 2.84 9.64 35.52
N LEU A 511 2.86 8.59 36.37
CA LEU A 511 3.76 8.50 37.52
C LEU A 511 5.24 8.56 37.15
N VAL A 512 5.61 7.82 36.10
CA VAL A 512 7.00 7.78 35.62
C VAL A 512 7.42 9.08 34.95
N SER A 513 6.50 9.80 34.34
CA SER A 513 6.81 10.93 33.47
C SER A 513 6.58 12.30 34.08
N HIS A 514 5.97 12.42 35.28
CA HIS A 514 5.64 13.70 35.89
C HIS A 514 6.11 13.77 37.34
N ASP A 515 6.63 14.92 37.70
CA ASP A 515 7.03 15.21 39.07
C ASP A 515 5.81 15.24 40.02
N PRO A 516 5.93 14.78 41.29
CA PRO A 516 4.89 14.94 42.31
C PRO A 516 4.50 16.39 42.62
N GLU A 517 5.37 17.36 42.34
CA GLU A 517 5.05 18.78 42.49
C GLU A 517 4.13 19.30 41.39
N ASP A 518 4.18 18.67 40.20
CA ASP A 518 3.40 19.06 39.01
C ASP A 518 2.10 18.26 38.81
N LEU A 519 2.00 17.07 39.41
CA LEU A 519 0.87 16.15 39.21
C LEU A 519 0.36 15.56 40.52
N ALA A 520 -0.95 15.69 40.75
CA ALA A 520 -1.67 15.01 41.83
C ALA A 520 -2.86 14.21 41.25
N MET A 521 -3.02 12.95 41.67
CA MET A 521 -4.08 12.07 41.21
C MET A 521 -4.95 11.53 42.35
N VAL A 522 -6.27 11.44 42.11
CA VAL A 522 -7.20 10.69 42.94
C VAL A 522 -7.73 9.53 42.09
N LEU A 523 -7.54 8.31 42.55
CA LEU A 523 -7.91 7.09 41.87
C LEU A 523 -9.13 6.47 42.54
N VAL A 524 -10.18 6.19 41.74
CA VAL A 524 -11.47 5.68 42.28
C VAL A 524 -11.80 4.35 41.60
N ASP A 525 -11.98 3.27 42.37
CA ASP A 525 -12.35 1.93 41.87
C ASP A 525 -13.53 1.34 42.66
N TYR A 526 -14.72 1.46 42.11
CA TYR A 526 -15.96 0.93 42.70
C TYR A 526 -16.05 -0.61 42.73
N LYS A 527 -15.07 -1.33 42.15
CA LYS A 527 -15.02 -2.79 42.15
C LYS A 527 -14.08 -3.41 43.19
N GLY A 528 -13.84 -2.71 44.30
CA GLY A 528 -13.04 -3.23 45.40
C GLY A 528 -11.56 -2.88 45.37
N GLY A 529 -11.17 -1.84 44.63
CA GLY A 529 -9.84 -1.24 44.70
C GLY A 529 -8.72 -2.02 44.01
N ALA A 530 -9.01 -3.19 43.43
CA ALA A 530 -7.98 -4.08 42.86
C ALA A 530 -7.25 -3.46 41.66
N THR A 531 -7.87 -2.55 40.91
CA THR A 531 -7.26 -1.93 39.74
C THR A 531 -6.09 -1.04 40.11
N PHE A 532 -6.22 -0.24 41.18
CA PHE A 532 -5.27 0.80 41.55
C PHE A 532 -4.46 0.49 42.82
N ALA A 533 -4.71 -0.63 43.47
CA ALA A 533 -3.96 -1.06 44.65
C ALA A 533 -2.41 -1.01 44.49
N PRO A 534 -1.81 -1.34 43.33
CA PRO A 534 -0.37 -1.26 43.14
C PRO A 534 0.21 0.17 43.23
N PHE A 535 -0.62 1.20 43.11
CA PHE A 535 -0.20 2.61 43.14
C PHE A 535 -0.31 3.23 44.52
N TYR A 536 -0.69 2.47 45.55
CA TYR A 536 -0.74 2.93 46.91
C TYR A 536 0.64 3.37 47.40
N GLY A 537 0.76 4.59 47.87
CA GLY A 537 2.03 5.16 48.33
C GLY A 537 2.87 5.83 47.25
N ALA A 538 2.43 5.84 45.99
CA ALA A 538 3.08 6.65 44.97
C ALA A 538 2.91 8.15 45.28
N PRO A 539 3.97 8.99 45.18
CA PRO A 539 3.94 10.36 45.64
C PRO A 539 2.94 11.25 44.93
N GLN A 540 2.61 10.98 43.68
CA GLN A 540 1.58 11.70 42.91
C GLN A 540 0.14 11.24 43.23
N VAL A 541 -0.05 10.16 44.01
CA VAL A 541 -1.39 9.65 44.33
C VAL A 541 -1.84 10.18 45.67
N SER A 542 -2.73 11.18 45.63
CA SER A 542 -3.29 11.84 46.83
C SER A 542 -4.37 10.99 47.53
N GLY A 543 -4.96 10.02 46.85
CA GLY A 543 -5.96 9.12 47.44
C GLY A 543 -6.41 8.01 46.48
N ILE A 544 -6.74 6.86 47.05
CA ILE A 544 -7.40 5.72 46.37
C ILE A 544 -8.70 5.46 47.10
N ILE A 545 -9.85 5.45 46.40
CA ILE A 545 -11.21 5.31 46.94
C ILE A 545 -11.83 4.04 46.35
#